data_da84144292ce2e5a99185da7e0cbece0
#
_entry.id   da84144292ce2e5a99185da7e0cbece0
#
_cell.length_a   1.000
_cell.length_b   1.000
_cell.length_c   1.000
_cell.angle_alpha   90.00
_cell.angle_beta   90.00
_cell.angle_gamma   90.00
#
_symmetry.space_group_name_H-M   'P 1'
#
loop_
_entity.id
_entity.type
_entity.pdbx_description
1 polymer ?
#
loop_
_entity_poly.entity_id
_entity_poly.type
_entity_poly.pdbx_seq_one_letter_code
_entity_poly.pdbx_strand_id
1 'polypeptide(L)'
;MSTDTAGPLAAVHDYIAGFNKGDVKSMAAMCADPMSILDGMAPHVWHGPTASQDWYRDVLIEGEHLGAGDYFVELGEPRHVNITGDSAYVVVPTTMTFKVHGKPITQTGAFFTVALRKTVDGWRIAAWAWAKGTAQAQP
;
A
#
# COMPACT_ATOMS: atom_id res chain seq x y z
N MET A 1 1.99 17.29 -21.73
CA MET A 1 2.22 15.96 -21.19
C MET A 1 2.44 16.02 -19.68
N SER A 2 1.72 15.23 -18.99
CA SER A 2 1.90 15.19 -17.55
C SER A 2 3.03 14.24 -17.19
N THR A 3 4.00 14.72 -16.41
CA THR A 3 5.02 13.87 -15.82
C THR A 3 4.50 13.13 -14.60
N ASP A 4 3.28 13.47 -14.16
CA ASP A 4 2.70 12.89 -12.95
C ASP A 4 2.42 11.40 -13.10
N THR A 5 2.01 10.96 -14.31
CA THR A 5 1.74 9.55 -14.56
C THR A 5 2.99 8.69 -14.50
N ALA A 6 4.17 9.29 -14.76
CA ALA A 6 5.46 8.61 -14.68
C ALA A 6 6.20 8.96 -13.39
N GLY A 7 5.57 9.74 -12.50
CA GLY A 7 6.16 10.22 -11.28
C GLY A 7 5.87 9.32 -10.08
N PRO A 8 6.04 9.85 -8.87
CA PRO A 8 5.85 9.05 -7.66
C PRO A 8 4.44 8.50 -7.50
N LEU A 9 3.42 9.23 -7.95
CA LEU A 9 2.04 8.74 -7.82
C LEU A 9 1.82 7.48 -8.67
N ALA A 10 2.47 7.38 -9.84
CA ALA A 10 2.38 6.18 -10.66
C ALA A 10 2.94 4.96 -9.93
N ALA A 11 4.05 5.12 -9.22
CA ALA A 11 4.63 4.03 -8.45
C ALA A 11 3.68 3.56 -7.35
N VAL A 12 2.98 4.49 -6.69
CA VAL A 12 1.98 4.16 -5.67
C VAL A 12 0.82 3.37 -6.28
N HIS A 13 0.31 3.81 -7.43
CA HIS A 13 -0.76 3.11 -8.12
C HIS A 13 -0.33 1.71 -8.56
N ASP A 14 0.88 1.56 -9.07
CA ASP A 14 1.39 0.26 -9.51
C ASP A 14 1.56 -0.71 -8.32
N TYR A 15 2.01 -0.20 -7.18
CA TYR A 15 2.15 -1.01 -5.96
C TYR A 15 0.78 -1.55 -5.52
N ILE A 16 -0.23 -0.69 -5.48
CA ILE A 16 -1.57 -1.08 -5.06
C ILE A 16 -2.22 -2.01 -6.10
N ALA A 17 -1.98 -1.78 -7.40
CA ALA A 17 -2.45 -2.70 -8.42
C ALA A 17 -1.89 -4.11 -8.23
N GLY A 18 -0.61 -4.20 -7.85
CA GLY A 18 0.02 -5.47 -7.51
C GLY A 18 -0.64 -6.13 -6.30
N PHE A 19 -0.92 -5.35 -5.26
CA PHE A 19 -1.62 -5.84 -4.07
C PHE A 19 -2.99 -6.42 -4.44
N ASN A 20 -3.75 -5.68 -5.24
CA ASN A 20 -5.11 -6.09 -5.63
C ASN A 20 -5.12 -7.38 -6.44
N LYS A 21 -4.04 -7.67 -7.15
CA LYS A 21 -3.89 -8.90 -7.93
C LYS A 21 -3.23 -10.03 -7.15
N GLY A 22 -2.73 -9.74 -5.95
CA GLY A 22 -1.92 -10.70 -5.20
C GLY A 22 -0.56 -10.96 -5.84
N ASP A 23 -0.05 -10.01 -6.61
CA ASP A 23 1.20 -10.13 -7.34
C ASP A 23 2.36 -9.55 -6.52
N VAL A 24 2.92 -10.37 -5.65
CA VAL A 24 3.99 -10.00 -4.72
C VAL A 24 5.22 -9.48 -5.46
N LYS A 25 5.52 -10.06 -6.61
CA LYS A 25 6.68 -9.68 -7.41
C LYS A 25 6.55 -8.25 -7.95
N SER A 26 5.36 -7.91 -8.47
CA SER A 26 5.09 -6.57 -8.96
C SER A 26 5.14 -5.54 -7.85
N MET A 27 4.65 -5.89 -6.66
CA MET A 27 4.75 -5.01 -5.49
C MET A 27 6.21 -4.73 -5.14
N ALA A 28 7.01 -5.80 -5.04
CA ALA A 28 8.42 -5.68 -4.69
C ALA A 28 9.19 -4.84 -5.70
N ALA A 29 8.83 -4.93 -6.97
CA ALA A 29 9.49 -4.16 -8.03
C ALA A 29 9.30 -2.65 -7.87
N MET A 30 8.25 -2.21 -7.17
CA MET A 30 8.01 -0.79 -6.92
C MET A 30 8.69 -0.28 -5.65
N CYS A 31 9.41 -1.14 -4.93
CA CYS A 31 10.03 -0.78 -3.66
C CYS A 31 11.52 -0.49 -3.83
N ALA A 32 11.99 0.50 -3.07
CA ALA A 32 13.41 0.73 -2.89
C ALA A 32 13.99 -0.35 -1.99
N ASP A 33 15.31 -0.48 -1.98
CA ASP A 33 16.01 -1.45 -1.14
C ASP A 33 17.04 -0.68 -0.29
N PRO A 34 16.90 -0.65 1.05
CA PRO A 34 15.81 -1.23 1.84
C PRO A 34 14.57 -0.34 1.85
N MET A 35 13.47 -0.87 2.38
CA MET A 35 12.27 -0.07 2.60
C MET A 35 11.66 -0.40 3.96
N SER A 36 10.73 0.44 4.39
CA SER A 36 10.06 0.26 5.69
C SER A 36 8.55 0.34 5.54
N ILE A 37 7.85 -0.43 6.33
CA ILE A 37 6.38 -0.45 6.36
C ILE A 37 5.92 -0.28 7.81
N LEU A 38 4.92 0.59 8.00
CA LEU A 38 4.21 0.77 9.27
C LEU A 38 2.74 0.42 9.02
N ASP A 39 2.20 -0.51 9.80
CA ASP A 39 0.82 -0.95 9.62
C ASP A 39 0.17 -1.25 10.96
N GLY A 40 -1.16 -1.16 10.99
CA GLY A 40 -1.92 -1.48 12.19
C GLY A 40 -1.94 -2.95 12.57
N MET A 41 -1.53 -3.83 11.65
CA MET A 41 -1.39 -5.26 11.93
C MET A 41 -0.07 -5.52 12.65
N ALA A 42 -0.08 -6.36 13.69
CA ALA A 42 1.16 -6.74 14.38
C ALA A 42 2.10 -7.48 13.41
N PRO A 43 3.41 -7.29 13.48
CA PRO A 43 4.18 -6.57 14.50
C PRO A 43 4.34 -5.05 14.25
N HIS A 44 3.60 -4.48 13.35
CA HIS A 44 3.48 -3.05 13.06
C HIS A 44 4.63 -2.43 12.25
N VAL A 45 5.79 -3.04 12.21
CA VAL A 45 6.94 -2.55 11.46
C VAL A 45 7.62 -3.70 10.73
N TRP A 46 7.87 -3.51 9.44
CA TRP A 46 8.70 -4.38 8.62
C TRP A 46 9.77 -3.50 7.99
N HIS A 47 11.00 -4.00 7.95
CA HIS A 47 12.12 -3.22 7.42
C HIS A 47 13.12 -4.15 6.73
N GLY A 48 13.70 -3.67 5.64
CA GLY A 48 14.76 -4.38 4.96
C GLY A 48 14.47 -4.59 3.49
N PRO A 49 15.28 -5.42 2.81
CA PRO A 49 15.14 -5.62 1.37
C PRO A 49 13.90 -6.41 0.97
N THR A 50 13.30 -7.16 1.90
CA THR A 50 12.11 -7.98 1.63
C THR A 50 10.91 -7.56 2.46
N ALA A 51 10.89 -6.30 2.92
CA ALA A 51 9.82 -5.83 3.80
C ALA A 51 8.42 -6.01 3.20
N SER A 52 8.26 -5.70 1.92
CA SER A 52 6.95 -5.82 1.26
C SER A 52 6.48 -7.27 1.17
N GLN A 53 7.38 -8.18 0.80
CA GLN A 53 7.07 -9.60 0.72
C GLN A 53 6.73 -10.16 2.10
N ASP A 54 7.49 -9.77 3.12
CA ASP A 54 7.30 -10.23 4.50
C ASP A 54 5.97 -9.72 5.05
N TRP A 55 5.66 -8.45 4.80
CA TRP A 55 4.39 -7.85 5.20
C TRP A 55 3.21 -8.58 4.54
N TYR A 56 3.30 -8.81 3.23
CA TYR A 56 2.21 -9.47 2.51
C TYR A 56 1.99 -10.90 2.99
N ARG A 57 3.07 -11.64 3.27
CA ARG A 57 2.97 -12.97 3.87
C ARG A 57 2.19 -12.92 5.19
N ASP A 58 2.50 -11.91 6.02
CA ASP A 58 1.82 -11.75 7.31
C ASP A 58 0.34 -11.36 7.14
N VAL A 59 0.03 -10.59 6.10
CA VAL A 59 -1.38 -10.29 5.74
C VAL A 59 -2.15 -11.58 5.46
N LEU A 60 -1.57 -12.49 4.70
CA LEU A 60 -2.22 -13.74 4.35
C LEU A 60 -2.40 -14.66 5.57
N ILE A 61 -1.40 -14.71 6.44
CA ILE A 61 -1.46 -15.51 7.67
C ILE A 61 -2.54 -14.96 8.60
N GLU A 62 -2.55 -13.65 8.81
CA GLU A 62 -3.57 -13.00 9.64
C GLU A 62 -4.96 -13.22 9.06
N GLY A 63 -5.09 -13.12 7.74
CA GLY A 63 -6.35 -13.38 7.04
C GLY A 63 -6.88 -14.77 7.30
N GLU A 64 -6.00 -15.78 7.27
CA GLU A 64 -6.41 -17.15 7.61
C GLU A 64 -6.97 -17.25 9.02
N HIS A 65 -6.29 -16.62 10.00
CA HIS A 65 -6.71 -16.64 11.38
C HIS A 65 -8.07 -15.97 11.59
N LEU A 66 -8.34 -14.90 10.83
CA LEU A 66 -9.57 -14.12 10.97
C LEU A 66 -10.68 -14.57 10.04
N GLY A 67 -10.40 -15.51 9.14
CA GLY A 67 -11.34 -15.88 8.09
C GLY A 67 -11.53 -14.76 7.07
N ALA A 68 -10.51 -13.91 6.90
CA ALA A 68 -10.57 -12.74 6.03
C ALA A 68 -9.82 -12.98 4.73
N GLY A 69 -10.31 -12.36 3.66
CA GLY A 69 -9.67 -12.44 2.35
C GLY A 69 -10.33 -11.54 1.34
N ASP A 70 -9.96 -11.71 0.08
CA ASP A 70 -10.48 -10.92 -1.05
C ASP A 70 -10.29 -9.43 -0.84
N TYR A 71 -9.10 -9.03 -0.40
CA TYR A 71 -8.75 -7.63 -0.19
C TYR A 71 -8.66 -6.88 -1.51
N PHE A 72 -9.27 -5.70 -1.54
CA PHE A 72 -9.18 -4.79 -2.67
C PHE A 72 -9.09 -3.37 -2.16
N VAL A 73 -8.06 -2.64 -2.61
CA VAL A 73 -7.83 -1.25 -2.22
C VAL A 73 -8.13 -0.34 -3.40
N GLU A 74 -8.95 0.68 -3.15
CA GLU A 74 -9.24 1.73 -4.13
C GLU A 74 -8.60 3.03 -3.64
N LEU A 75 -7.78 3.63 -4.49
CA LEU A 75 -7.11 4.89 -4.19
C LEU A 75 -7.99 6.04 -4.65
N GLY A 76 -8.22 7.00 -3.75
CA GLY A 76 -8.94 8.23 -4.08
C GLY A 76 -8.00 9.30 -4.62
N GLU A 77 -8.50 10.54 -4.68
CA GLU A 77 -7.69 11.69 -5.09
C GLU A 77 -6.60 11.95 -4.07
N PRO A 78 -5.34 12.09 -4.50
CA PRO A 78 -4.26 12.36 -3.54
C PRO A 78 -4.46 13.69 -2.84
N ARG A 79 -4.24 13.68 -1.53
CA ARG A 79 -4.27 14.90 -0.71
C ARG A 79 -2.98 15.68 -0.86
N HIS A 80 -1.87 14.98 -0.98
CA HIS A 80 -0.56 15.58 -1.14
C HIS A 80 0.29 14.77 -2.10
N VAL A 81 0.95 15.47 -3.02
CA VAL A 81 2.02 14.90 -3.86
C VAL A 81 3.12 15.96 -3.87
N ASN A 82 4.11 15.78 -3.00
CA ASN A 82 5.20 16.75 -2.81
C ASN A 82 6.50 16.13 -3.29
N ILE A 83 7.16 16.79 -4.22
CA ILE A 83 8.44 16.35 -4.77
C ILE A 83 9.51 17.35 -4.40
N THR A 84 10.59 16.84 -3.81
CA THR A 84 11.76 17.65 -3.43
C THR A 84 13.00 16.93 -3.92
N GLY A 85 13.54 17.36 -5.08
CA GLY A 85 14.68 16.68 -5.70
C GLY A 85 14.35 15.24 -6.03
N ASP A 86 15.09 14.31 -5.45
CA ASP A 86 14.92 12.88 -5.68
C ASP A 86 14.06 12.21 -4.61
N SER A 87 13.34 13.00 -3.82
CA SER A 87 12.45 12.49 -2.77
C SER A 87 11.02 12.93 -3.02
N ALA A 88 10.05 12.12 -2.58
CA ALA A 88 8.64 12.48 -2.71
C ALA A 88 7.85 12.00 -1.49
N TYR A 89 6.77 12.70 -1.23
CA TYR A 89 5.84 12.41 -0.16
C TYR A 89 4.43 12.43 -0.74
N VAL A 90 3.71 11.32 -0.61
CA VAL A 90 2.39 11.16 -1.21
C VAL A 90 1.40 10.70 -0.12
N VAL A 91 0.25 11.34 -0.06
CA VAL A 91 -0.83 10.94 0.85
C VAL A 91 -2.10 10.74 0.03
N VAL A 92 -2.66 9.53 0.10
CA VAL A 92 -3.84 9.17 -0.68
C VAL A 92 -4.91 8.61 0.25
N PRO A 93 -6.14 9.17 0.22
CA PRO A 93 -7.25 8.53 0.93
C PRO A 93 -7.61 7.22 0.24
N THR A 94 -7.98 6.22 1.02
CA THR A 94 -8.23 4.88 0.49
C THR A 94 -9.52 4.31 1.04
N THR A 95 -10.11 3.43 0.24
CA THR A 95 -11.20 2.56 0.66
C THR A 95 -10.75 1.13 0.41
N MET A 96 -10.96 0.27 1.38
CA MET A 96 -10.61 -1.13 1.24
C MET A 96 -11.84 -2.00 1.43
N THR A 97 -12.06 -2.93 0.52
CA THR A 97 -13.10 -3.95 0.68
C THR A 97 -12.43 -5.29 0.89
N PHE A 98 -13.07 -6.13 1.68
CA PHE A 98 -12.62 -7.50 1.93
C PHE A 98 -13.80 -8.33 2.42
N LYS A 99 -13.57 -9.61 2.65
CA LYS A 99 -14.61 -10.49 3.18
C LYS A 99 -14.13 -11.13 4.46
N VAL A 100 -15.04 -11.28 5.42
CA VAL A 100 -14.77 -12.03 6.65
C VAL A 100 -15.83 -13.13 6.71
N HIS A 101 -15.38 -14.38 6.67
CA HIS A 101 -16.27 -15.55 6.59
C HIS A 101 -17.30 -15.40 5.46
N GLY A 102 -16.84 -14.87 4.32
CA GLY A 102 -17.71 -14.67 3.14
C GLY A 102 -18.56 -13.43 3.18
N LYS A 103 -18.56 -12.67 4.27
CA LYS A 103 -19.38 -11.45 4.41
C LYS A 103 -18.58 -10.23 4.00
N PRO A 104 -19.12 -9.39 3.10
CA PRO A 104 -18.40 -8.21 2.64
C PRO A 104 -18.26 -7.15 3.74
N ILE A 105 -17.05 -6.60 3.85
CA ILE A 105 -16.69 -5.54 4.80
C ILE A 105 -16.10 -4.40 3.98
N THR A 106 -16.40 -3.16 4.36
CA THR A 106 -15.79 -1.98 3.76
C THR A 106 -15.10 -1.16 4.84
N GLN A 107 -13.84 -0.82 4.62
CA GLN A 107 -13.09 0.12 5.46
C GLN A 107 -12.98 1.44 4.72
N THR A 108 -13.46 2.51 5.36
CA THR A 108 -13.39 3.88 4.81
C THR A 108 -12.56 4.77 5.73
N GLY A 109 -12.10 5.90 5.20
CA GLY A 109 -11.36 6.88 5.99
C GLY A 109 -9.93 6.49 6.28
N ALA A 110 -9.39 5.50 5.58
CA ALA A 110 -7.99 5.14 5.70
C ALA A 110 -7.13 6.04 4.81
N PHE A 111 -5.86 6.16 5.17
CA PHE A 111 -4.90 6.92 4.37
C PHE A 111 -3.66 6.08 4.11
N PHE A 112 -3.20 6.13 2.88
CA PHE A 112 -1.94 5.52 2.47
C PHE A 112 -0.92 6.64 2.33
N THR A 113 0.07 6.65 3.20
CA THR A 113 1.12 7.67 3.24
C THR A 113 2.42 7.03 2.79
N VAL A 114 3.04 7.60 1.77
CA VAL A 114 4.16 6.97 1.09
C VAL A 114 5.30 7.94 0.92
N ALA A 115 6.50 7.51 1.29
CA ALA A 115 7.74 8.22 0.97
C ALA A 115 8.43 7.47 -0.16
N LEU A 116 8.88 8.22 -1.18
CA LEU A 116 9.49 7.63 -2.35
C LEU A 116 10.86 8.27 -2.61
N ARG A 117 11.69 7.53 -3.30
CA ARG A 117 13.02 7.98 -3.73
C ARG A 117 13.16 7.69 -5.22
N LYS A 118 13.72 8.66 -5.94
CA LYS A 118 14.01 8.48 -7.36
C LYS A 118 15.32 7.73 -7.51
N THR A 119 15.26 6.60 -8.20
CA THR A 119 16.42 5.75 -8.46
C THR A 119 16.72 5.76 -9.96
N VAL A 120 17.75 5.06 -10.37
CA VAL A 120 18.06 4.91 -11.80
C VAL A 120 16.91 4.23 -12.56
N ASP A 121 16.10 3.45 -11.86
CA ASP A 121 14.97 2.73 -12.45
C ASP A 121 13.66 3.52 -12.35
N GLY A 122 13.68 4.73 -11.78
CA GLY A 122 12.53 5.57 -11.59
C GLY A 122 12.17 5.71 -10.11
N TRP A 123 10.96 6.18 -9.85
CA TRP A 123 10.48 6.36 -8.48
C TRP A 123 10.20 5.01 -7.83
N ARG A 124 10.69 4.84 -6.61
CA ARG A 124 10.50 3.61 -5.82
C ARG A 124 10.07 3.96 -4.40
N ILE A 125 9.26 3.11 -3.82
CA ILE A 125 8.73 3.31 -2.47
C ILE A 125 9.81 3.00 -1.46
N ALA A 126 10.18 4.00 -0.65
CA ALA A 126 11.18 3.86 0.41
C ALA A 126 10.52 3.54 1.76
N ALA A 127 9.28 3.96 1.94
CA ALA A 127 8.51 3.65 3.14
C ALA A 127 7.05 3.91 2.87
N TRP A 128 6.17 3.17 3.57
CA TRP A 128 4.76 3.53 3.57
C TRP A 128 4.14 3.20 4.93
N ALA A 129 3.06 3.90 5.21
CA ALA A 129 2.25 3.69 6.40
C ALA A 129 0.79 3.66 6.01
N TRP A 130 0.06 2.72 6.57
CA TRP A 130 -1.39 2.62 6.42
C TRP A 130 -2.03 3.14 7.70
N ALA A 131 -2.72 4.27 7.61
CA ALA A 131 -3.51 4.79 8.72
C ALA A 131 -4.90 4.18 8.64
N LYS A 132 -5.25 3.38 9.64
CA LYS A 132 -6.52 2.65 9.64
C LYS A 132 -7.73 3.56 9.55
N GLY A 133 -8.69 3.14 8.74
CA GLY A 133 -10.02 3.75 8.76
C GLY A 133 -10.96 2.97 9.66
N THR A 134 -12.25 3.12 9.41
CA THR A 134 -13.29 2.42 10.14
C THR A 134 -13.89 1.34 9.26
N ALA A 135 -13.88 0.11 9.74
CA ALA A 135 -14.44 -1.03 9.01
C ALA A 135 -15.89 -1.25 9.43
N GLN A 136 -16.74 -1.50 8.44
CA GLN A 136 -18.17 -1.76 8.67
C GLN A 136 -18.64 -2.89 7.77
N ALA A 137 -19.52 -3.75 8.31
CA ALA A 137 -20.17 -4.76 7.51
C ALA A 137 -21.13 -4.06 6.54
N GLN A 138 -21.15 -4.55 5.31
CA GLN A 138 -22.09 -4.05 4.31
C GLN A 138 -23.47 -4.64 4.58
N PRO A 139 -24.55 -3.86 4.36
CA PRO A 139 -25.91 -4.34 4.55
C PRO A 139 -26.28 -5.45 3.56
#